data_120750f961dab754a81fef7c4dda79e5
#
_entry.id   120750f961dab754a81fef7c4dda79e5
#
_cell.length_a   1.000
_cell.length_b   1.000
_cell.length_c   1.000
_cell.angle_alpha   90.00
_cell.angle_beta   90.00
_cell.angle_gamma   90.00
#
_symmetry.space_group_name_H-M   'P 1'
#
loop_
_entity.id
_entity.type
_entity.pdbx_description
1 polymer ?
#
loop_
_entity_poly.entity_id
_entity_poly.type
_entity_poly.pdbx_seq_one_letter_code
_entity_poly.pdbx_strand_id
1 'polypeptide(L)'
;MSWDVFIQDLPPDARSVKDIPDEFHPRSLGRRDDVVGRIRTVFPDADFSDPTWGRLQKEGYSVDISVGDGEDVNGVTLHVRGSDEAVGAVISLIDAIGGRGVDSWTGELFDQAIALHSIRRWRAYLEEI
;
A
#
# COMPACT_ATOMS: atom_id res chain seq x y z
N MET A 1 -1.06 -16.40 1.00
CA MET A 1 0.00 -15.37 1.09
C MET A 1 -0.46 -14.08 0.44
N SER A 2 -0.01 -12.96 0.94
CA SER A 2 -0.31 -11.64 0.36
C SER A 2 0.97 -10.97 -0.12
N TRP A 3 0.83 -10.06 -1.06
CA TRP A 3 1.87 -9.11 -1.42
C TRP A 3 1.66 -7.88 -0.55
N ASP A 4 2.63 -7.58 0.30
CA ASP A 4 2.52 -6.47 1.25
C ASP A 4 3.26 -5.25 0.71
N VAL A 5 2.58 -4.12 0.79
CA VAL A 5 3.10 -2.82 0.35
C VAL A 5 3.02 -1.87 1.53
N PHE A 6 4.14 -1.25 1.88
CA PHE A 6 4.20 -0.24 2.94
C PHE A 6 4.19 1.15 2.33
N ILE A 7 3.33 2.02 2.85
CA ILE A 7 3.18 3.40 2.36
C ILE A 7 3.54 4.34 3.49
N GLN A 8 4.52 5.22 3.24
CA GLN A 8 4.97 6.25 4.18
C GLN A 8 5.38 7.50 3.38
N ASP A 9 5.52 8.62 4.09
CA ASP A 9 6.09 9.85 3.52
C ASP A 9 7.61 9.69 3.46
N LEU A 10 8.10 9.12 2.37
CA LEU A 10 9.51 8.77 2.18
C LEU A 10 10.20 9.80 1.30
N PRO A 11 11.57 9.90 1.37
CA PRO A 11 12.30 10.84 0.53
C PRO A 11 11.98 10.66 -0.96
N PRO A 12 11.74 11.75 -1.70
CA PRO A 12 11.29 11.65 -3.09
C PRO A 12 12.34 11.09 -4.05
N ASP A 13 13.61 11.14 -3.68
CA ASP A 13 14.72 10.64 -4.48
C ASP A 13 15.19 9.23 -4.10
N ALA A 14 14.64 8.64 -3.03
CA ALA A 14 14.97 7.28 -2.63
C ALA A 14 14.41 6.28 -3.65
N ARG A 15 15.19 5.24 -3.98
CA ARG A 15 14.79 4.14 -4.86
C ARG A 15 14.60 2.82 -4.13
N SER A 16 15.26 2.70 -2.97
CA SER A 16 15.10 1.54 -2.10
C SER A 16 15.22 1.98 -0.64
N VAL A 17 14.87 1.08 0.28
CA VAL A 17 15.02 1.35 1.71
C VAL A 17 16.46 1.64 2.10
N LYS A 18 17.43 1.15 1.32
CA LYS A 18 18.86 1.41 1.56
C LYS A 18 19.23 2.88 1.34
N ASP A 19 18.46 3.60 0.56
CA ASP A 19 18.69 5.02 0.28
C ASP A 19 18.11 5.93 1.38
N ILE A 20 17.38 5.36 2.33
CA ILE A 20 16.74 6.11 3.41
C ILE A 20 17.70 6.18 4.58
N PRO A 21 18.10 7.40 5.04
CA PRO A 21 18.97 7.53 6.21
C PRO A 21 18.37 6.88 7.46
N ASP A 22 19.21 6.29 8.32
CA ASP A 22 18.77 5.64 9.56
C ASP A 22 18.04 6.60 10.49
N GLU A 23 18.42 7.87 10.49
CA GLU A 23 17.80 8.92 11.31
C GLU A 23 16.55 9.52 10.69
N PHE A 24 16.14 9.05 9.51
CA PHE A 24 14.94 9.55 8.84
C PHE A 24 13.68 9.10 9.59
N HIS A 25 12.77 10.04 9.82
CA HIS A 25 11.46 9.77 10.41
C HIS A 25 10.38 10.23 9.45
N PRO A 26 9.49 9.33 9.00
CA PRO A 26 8.39 9.70 8.11
C PRO A 26 7.46 10.71 8.78
N ARG A 27 6.98 11.69 8.02
CA ARG A 27 5.96 12.61 8.49
C ARG A 27 4.61 11.91 8.49
N SER A 28 3.67 12.48 9.26
CA SER A 28 2.29 12.03 9.24
C SER A 28 1.72 12.17 7.83
N LEU A 29 0.99 11.14 7.39
CA LEU A 29 0.22 11.18 6.14
C LEU A 29 -1.11 11.92 6.31
N GLY A 30 -1.45 12.28 7.54
CA GLY A 30 -2.65 12.97 7.91
C GLY A 30 -3.35 12.30 9.08
N ARG A 31 -4.48 12.88 9.48
CA ARG A 31 -5.33 12.26 10.50
C ARG A 31 -6.00 11.02 9.89
N ARG A 32 -6.26 10.03 10.75
CA ARG A 32 -6.88 8.77 10.29
C ARG A 32 -8.17 9.01 9.51
N ASP A 33 -9.06 9.86 10.01
CA ASP A 33 -10.32 10.14 9.35
C ASP A 33 -10.12 10.77 7.96
N ASP A 34 -9.12 11.63 7.82
CA ASP A 34 -8.80 12.26 6.54
C ASP A 34 -8.20 11.25 5.54
N VAL A 35 -7.32 10.39 6.04
CA VAL A 35 -6.72 9.33 5.19
C VAL A 35 -7.80 8.37 4.70
N VAL A 36 -8.66 7.90 5.61
CA VAL A 36 -9.79 7.03 5.26
C VAL A 36 -10.73 7.73 4.27
N GLY A 37 -11.01 9.01 4.49
CA GLY A 37 -11.85 9.80 3.59
C GLY A 37 -11.28 9.89 2.18
N ARG A 38 -9.95 10.12 2.06
CA ARG A 38 -9.29 10.14 0.75
C ARG A 38 -9.35 8.78 0.04
N ILE A 39 -9.16 7.69 0.79
CA ILE A 39 -9.27 6.34 0.24
C ILE A 39 -10.70 6.11 -0.29
N ARG A 40 -11.72 6.48 0.48
CA ARG A 40 -13.12 6.28 0.09
C ARG A 40 -13.57 7.19 -1.03
N THR A 41 -12.89 8.29 -1.28
CA THR A 41 -13.14 9.13 -2.45
C THR A 41 -12.79 8.39 -3.74
N VAL A 42 -11.71 7.61 -3.73
CA VAL A 42 -11.27 6.81 -4.89
C VAL A 42 -11.99 5.47 -4.94
N PHE A 43 -12.20 4.85 -3.79
CA PHE A 43 -12.88 3.56 -3.66
C PHE A 43 -14.06 3.68 -2.70
N PRO A 44 -15.23 4.17 -3.17
CA PRO A 44 -16.40 4.36 -2.29
C PRO A 44 -16.90 3.08 -1.63
N ASP A 45 -16.63 1.94 -2.21
CA ASP A 45 -17.03 0.62 -1.71
C ASP A 45 -16.02 -0.01 -0.75
N ALA A 46 -14.91 0.68 -0.45
CA ALA A 46 -13.99 0.23 0.59
C ALA A 46 -14.71 0.20 1.95
N ASP A 47 -14.64 -0.94 2.61
CA ASP A 47 -15.32 -1.17 3.88
C ASP A 47 -14.41 -0.82 5.05
N PHE A 48 -14.73 0.28 5.73
CA PHE A 48 -14.07 0.74 6.96
C PHE A 48 -15.01 0.65 8.16
N SER A 49 -15.82 -0.40 8.25
CA SER A 49 -16.60 -0.69 9.46
C SER A 49 -15.71 -0.73 10.70
N ASP A 50 -14.50 -1.26 10.55
CA ASP A 50 -13.40 -1.05 11.50
C ASP A 50 -12.57 0.14 10.95
N PRO A 51 -12.55 1.29 11.66
CA PRO A 51 -11.85 2.46 11.15
C PRO A 51 -10.33 2.32 11.10
N THR A 52 -9.76 1.27 11.70
CA THR A 52 -8.31 0.99 11.68
C THR A 52 -7.92 0.04 10.55
N TRP A 53 -8.89 -0.63 9.94
CA TRP A 53 -8.66 -1.68 8.96
C TRP A 53 -9.75 -1.69 7.90
N GLY A 54 -9.40 -1.23 6.70
CA GLY A 54 -10.31 -1.24 5.56
C GLY A 54 -10.15 -2.49 4.72
N ARG A 55 -11.21 -2.83 3.99
CA ARG A 55 -11.19 -3.93 3.03
C ARG A 55 -11.79 -3.48 1.72
N LEU A 56 -11.03 -3.69 0.64
CA LEU A 56 -11.48 -3.49 -0.72
C LEU A 56 -11.58 -4.87 -1.39
N GLN A 57 -12.81 -5.29 -1.68
CA GLN A 57 -13.07 -6.57 -2.32
C GLN A 57 -13.58 -6.32 -3.73
N LYS A 58 -12.82 -6.78 -4.72
CA LYS A 58 -13.18 -6.67 -6.13
C LYS A 58 -13.16 -8.04 -6.79
N GLU A 59 -13.72 -8.13 -7.98
CA GLU A 59 -13.59 -9.33 -8.80
C GLU A 59 -12.12 -9.47 -9.22
N GLY A 60 -11.52 -10.60 -8.89
CA GLY A 60 -10.14 -10.91 -9.25
C GLY A 60 -9.09 -10.48 -8.25
N TYR A 61 -9.40 -9.63 -7.28
CA TYR A 61 -8.42 -9.24 -6.26
C TYR A 61 -9.08 -8.69 -4.99
N SER A 62 -8.29 -8.65 -3.91
CA SER A 62 -8.68 -7.96 -2.67
C SER A 62 -7.49 -7.23 -2.07
N VAL A 63 -7.76 -6.15 -1.36
CA VAL A 63 -6.76 -5.38 -0.64
C VAL A 63 -7.26 -5.10 0.76
N ASP A 64 -6.52 -5.56 1.78
CA ASP A 64 -6.74 -5.14 3.15
C ASP A 64 -5.85 -3.93 3.42
N ILE A 65 -6.41 -2.89 4.04
CA ILE A 65 -5.77 -1.58 4.22
C ILE A 65 -5.64 -1.31 5.71
N SER A 66 -4.44 -1.50 6.25
CA SER A 66 -4.16 -1.27 7.67
C SER A 66 -3.70 0.17 7.87
N VAL A 67 -4.55 1.01 8.47
CA VAL A 67 -4.22 2.41 8.77
C VAL A 67 -3.80 2.62 10.23
N GLY A 68 -4.03 1.63 11.10
CA GLY A 68 -3.68 1.72 12.50
C GLY A 68 -4.71 2.49 13.33
N ASP A 69 -4.51 2.48 14.65
CA ASP A 69 -5.45 3.02 15.63
C ASP A 69 -5.08 4.41 16.16
N GLY A 70 -3.97 4.99 15.68
CA GLY A 70 -3.55 6.34 16.07
C GLY A 70 -4.39 7.44 15.44
N GLU A 71 -4.42 8.60 16.09
CA GLU A 71 -5.07 9.78 15.51
C GLU A 71 -4.38 10.22 14.23
N ASP A 72 -3.04 10.15 14.20
CA ASP A 72 -2.23 10.43 13.02
C ASP A 72 -1.77 9.12 12.38
N VAL A 73 -1.75 9.10 11.06
CA VAL A 73 -1.32 7.95 10.28
C VAL A 73 0.11 8.19 9.81
N ASN A 74 1.06 7.43 10.34
CA ASN A 74 2.48 7.54 9.96
C ASN A 74 2.86 6.54 8.87
N GLY A 75 2.03 5.54 8.65
CA GLY A 75 2.23 4.54 7.61
C GLY A 75 0.96 3.73 7.41
N VAL A 76 0.81 3.22 6.21
CA VAL A 76 -0.31 2.35 5.82
C VAL A 76 0.29 1.09 5.22
N THR A 77 -0.23 -0.07 5.63
CA THR A 77 0.15 -1.34 5.03
C THR A 77 -1.01 -1.87 4.19
N LEU A 78 -0.71 -2.22 2.95
CA LEU A 78 -1.66 -2.89 2.06
C LEU A 78 -1.30 -4.37 1.98
N HIS A 79 -2.28 -5.24 2.22
CA HIS A 79 -2.15 -6.68 2.03
C HIS A 79 -2.95 -7.04 0.79
N VAL A 80 -2.24 -7.37 -0.29
CA VAL A 80 -2.81 -7.51 -1.64
C VAL A 80 -2.86 -8.98 -2.02
N ARG A 81 -4.02 -9.43 -2.52
CA ARG A 81 -4.22 -10.79 -3.02
C ARG A 81 -4.92 -10.74 -4.37
N GLY A 82 -4.56 -11.66 -5.26
CA GLY A 82 -5.26 -11.84 -6.52
C GLY A 82 -4.44 -11.52 -7.76
N SER A 83 -5.10 -10.94 -8.76
CA SER A 83 -4.55 -10.79 -10.10
C SER A 83 -3.73 -9.50 -10.28
N ASP A 84 -3.12 -9.37 -11.47
CA ASP A 84 -2.37 -8.16 -11.87
C ASP A 84 -3.24 -6.89 -11.85
N GLU A 85 -4.57 -7.03 -11.90
CA GLU A 85 -5.51 -5.90 -11.79
C GLU A 85 -5.36 -5.16 -10.47
N ALA A 86 -4.89 -5.83 -9.42
CA ALA A 86 -4.62 -5.21 -8.13
C ALA A 86 -3.56 -4.10 -8.22
N VAL A 87 -2.64 -4.15 -9.18
CA VAL A 87 -1.57 -3.16 -9.34
C VAL A 87 -2.14 -1.76 -9.52
N GLY A 88 -3.17 -1.62 -10.39
CA GLY A 88 -3.84 -0.34 -10.60
C GLY A 88 -4.47 0.20 -9.32
N ALA A 89 -5.11 -0.68 -8.54
CA ALA A 89 -5.70 -0.31 -7.27
C ALA A 89 -4.64 0.13 -6.26
N VAL A 90 -3.50 -0.57 -6.20
CA VAL A 90 -2.39 -0.21 -5.30
C VAL A 90 -1.84 1.16 -5.65
N ILE A 91 -1.61 1.46 -6.93
CA ILE A 91 -1.12 2.76 -7.38
C ILE A 91 -2.12 3.87 -7.01
N SER A 92 -3.42 3.63 -7.23
CA SER A 92 -4.47 4.59 -6.87
C SER A 92 -4.54 4.84 -5.37
N LEU A 93 -4.34 3.79 -4.55
CA LEU A 93 -4.30 3.91 -3.09
C LEU A 93 -3.09 4.71 -2.62
N ILE A 94 -1.91 4.47 -3.20
CA ILE A 94 -0.70 5.23 -2.87
C ILE A 94 -0.92 6.72 -3.16
N ASP A 95 -1.48 7.04 -4.32
CA ASP A 95 -1.81 8.41 -4.70
C ASP A 95 -2.80 9.06 -3.72
N ALA A 96 -3.87 8.36 -3.38
CA ALA A 96 -4.91 8.87 -2.47
C ALA A 96 -4.35 9.10 -1.06
N ILE A 97 -3.51 8.20 -0.58
CA ILE A 97 -2.90 8.27 0.75
C ILE A 97 -1.84 9.37 0.81
N GLY A 98 -1.14 9.59 -0.29
CA GLY A 98 -0.19 10.71 -0.39
C GLY A 98 1.23 10.37 0.04
N GLY A 99 1.57 9.09 0.11
CA GLY A 99 2.91 8.62 0.43
C GLY A 99 3.61 7.97 -0.75
N ARG A 100 4.65 7.21 -0.47
CA ARG A 100 5.36 6.37 -1.44
C ARG A 100 5.29 4.92 -0.99
N GLY A 101 5.15 4.01 -1.94
CA GLY A 101 5.05 2.59 -1.67
C GLY A 101 6.41 1.90 -1.64
N VAL A 102 6.56 0.95 -0.72
CA VAL A 102 7.72 0.06 -0.64
C VAL A 102 7.22 -1.37 -0.79
N ASP A 103 7.81 -2.10 -1.74
CA ASP A 103 7.60 -3.53 -1.89
C ASP A 103 8.28 -4.26 -0.74
N SER A 104 7.52 -4.99 0.07
CA SER A 104 8.06 -5.71 1.23
C SER A 104 9.02 -6.83 0.84
N TRP A 105 8.93 -7.36 -0.38
CA TRP A 105 9.79 -8.45 -0.82
C TRP A 105 11.16 -7.97 -1.24
N THR A 106 11.24 -6.83 -1.93
CA THR A 106 12.48 -6.33 -2.50
C THR A 106 13.09 -5.18 -1.72
N GLY A 107 12.28 -4.48 -0.91
CA GLY A 107 12.68 -3.25 -0.24
C GLY A 107 12.77 -2.06 -1.18
N GLU A 108 12.33 -2.19 -2.41
CA GLU A 108 12.38 -1.13 -3.40
C GLU A 108 11.13 -0.27 -3.36
N LEU A 109 11.32 1.03 -3.52
CA LEU A 109 10.21 1.92 -3.81
C LEU A 109 9.84 1.69 -5.27
N PHE A 110 8.55 1.62 -5.56
CA PHE A 110 8.14 1.16 -6.87
C PHE A 110 7.31 2.19 -7.63
N ASP A 111 7.45 2.14 -8.94
CA ASP A 111 6.52 2.67 -9.91
C ASP A 111 5.60 1.54 -10.43
N GLN A 112 4.77 1.85 -11.40
CA GLN A 112 3.81 0.89 -11.94
C GLN A 112 4.50 -0.36 -12.53
N ALA A 113 5.61 -0.19 -13.21
CA ALA A 113 6.31 -1.31 -13.85
C ALA A 113 6.89 -2.27 -12.81
N ILE A 114 7.51 -1.73 -11.75
CA ILE A 114 8.08 -2.53 -10.66
C ILE A 114 6.96 -3.24 -9.89
N ALA A 115 5.86 -2.55 -9.61
CA ALA A 115 4.71 -3.13 -8.92
C ALA A 115 4.14 -4.33 -9.67
N LEU A 116 3.98 -4.23 -10.99
CA LEU A 116 3.49 -5.31 -11.82
C LEU A 116 4.44 -6.52 -11.80
N HIS A 117 5.74 -6.27 -11.87
CA HIS A 117 6.75 -7.33 -11.78
C HIS A 117 6.68 -8.06 -10.43
N SER A 118 6.54 -7.35 -9.33
CA SER A 118 6.48 -7.92 -7.99
C SER A 118 5.25 -8.82 -7.81
N ILE A 119 4.08 -8.39 -8.28
CA ILE A 119 2.87 -9.21 -8.15
C ILE A 119 2.95 -10.47 -9.01
N ARG A 120 3.57 -10.39 -10.19
CA ARG A 120 3.80 -11.56 -11.04
C ARG A 120 4.73 -12.57 -10.39
N ARG A 121 5.79 -12.10 -9.73
CA ARG A 121 6.72 -12.96 -8.99
C ARG A 121 6.00 -13.67 -7.84
N TRP A 122 5.16 -12.98 -7.10
CA TRP A 122 4.40 -13.57 -6.03
C TRP A 122 3.45 -14.67 -6.54
N ARG A 123 2.77 -14.43 -7.64
CA ARG A 123 1.87 -15.41 -8.24
C ARG A 123 2.62 -16.63 -8.74
N ALA A 124 3.76 -16.44 -9.39
CA ALA A 124 4.62 -17.54 -9.84
C ALA A 124 5.08 -18.41 -8.68
N TYR A 125 5.45 -17.79 -7.55
CA TYR A 125 5.83 -18.51 -6.33
C TYR A 125 4.69 -19.38 -5.81
N LEU A 126 3.46 -18.88 -5.81
CA LEU A 126 2.30 -19.65 -5.37
C LEU A 126 2.00 -20.83 -6.29
N GLU A 127 2.24 -20.69 -7.60
CA GLU A 127 2.02 -21.77 -8.56
C GLU A 127 3.04 -22.92 -8.38
N GLU A 128 4.22 -22.64 -7.86
CA GLU A 128 5.25 -23.64 -7.62
C GLU A 128 5.02 -24.46 -6.33
N ILE A 129 4.18 -24.00 -5.45
CA ILE A 129 3.84 -24.67 -4.20
C ILE A 129 2.68 -25.62 -4.42
#